data_4025b287f462b6000ba09b4f89d5a48d
#
_entry.id   4025b287f462b6000ba09b4f89d5a48d
#
_cell.length_a   1.000
_cell.length_b   1.000
_cell.length_c   1.000
_cell.angle_alpha   90.00
_cell.angle_beta   90.00
_cell.angle_gamma   90.00
#
_symmetry.space_group_name_H-M   'P 1'
#
loop_
_entity.id
_entity.type
_entity.pdbx_description
1 polymer ?
#
loop_
_entity_poly.entity_id
_entity_poly.type
_entity_poly.pdbx_seq_one_letter_code
_entity_poly.pdbx_strand_id
1 'polypeptide(L)'
;MRPAFARAPSEGSLPMFCRNCGSKVEGGAKFCPACGEPVAAEHEAPAESHSDYQSAPAAEARPTTPVPAKAKRSKKPFVIAAVVAALLAAGSGAGYYFGIYAPEQAREVAEQEALAAKHAVRFSVSAQGWDTSTGASRLPVHITGKEERGKKVDAVRYVDSSGEGVELRRGSYKVEIAASPIAADGTVYAVPVEKLSIKMGEKAAEKRTVDAGDVALEPVEASEVTDDQIAAAKKYAEEDKGAKKAGFSIDAEALATAATKRRDDAVAAKQAEEEARRQAEEEARKAEEARQARTIETDYFTMVLPDWFPMDWLEFETTSDTLTANDIKAQDVASKANFTVYATDGSPHGAEIAFSKTIGKTSSGKTVVLSGGPYWGYVRDGYRPLGINYDFTGETYCNLLASCITLK
;
A
#
# COMPACT_ATOMS: atom_id res chain seq x y z
N MET A 1 -56.90 -11.93 -14.83
CA MET A 1 -55.89 -11.21 -14.04
C MET A 1 -54.72 -10.91 -14.94
N ARG A 2 -54.52 -9.65 -15.30
CA ARG A 2 -53.41 -9.20 -16.18
C ARG A 2 -52.20 -8.88 -15.32
N PRO A 3 -50.96 -9.25 -15.70
CA PRO A 3 -49.77 -8.80 -14.98
C PRO A 3 -49.41 -7.37 -15.39
N ALA A 4 -49.00 -6.57 -14.39
CA ALA A 4 -48.60 -5.19 -14.52
C ALA A 4 -47.22 -5.10 -15.24
N PHE A 5 -47.18 -4.25 -16.24
CA PHE A 5 -45.95 -3.84 -16.94
C PHE A 5 -45.02 -3.07 -16.02
N ALA A 6 -43.86 -3.59 -15.79
CA ALA A 6 -42.76 -2.86 -15.18
C ALA A 6 -42.20 -1.83 -16.17
N ARG A 7 -42.15 -0.58 -15.74
CA ARG A 7 -41.62 0.59 -16.44
C ARG A 7 -40.09 0.48 -16.54
N ALA A 8 -39.56 0.60 -17.75
CA ALA A 8 -38.13 0.67 -18.02
C ALA A 8 -37.51 1.93 -17.40
N PRO A 9 -36.24 1.89 -16.92
CA PRO A 9 -35.54 3.07 -16.46
C PRO A 9 -35.09 3.93 -17.64
N SER A 10 -35.30 5.23 -17.50
CA SER A 10 -34.93 6.30 -18.42
C SER A 10 -33.43 6.44 -18.62
N GLU A 11 -33.08 6.74 -19.83
CA GLU A 11 -31.76 6.92 -20.43
C GLU A 11 -30.80 7.84 -19.62
N GLY A 12 -29.62 7.37 -19.50
CA GLY A 12 -28.26 7.87 -19.43
C GLY A 12 -27.99 9.35 -19.18
N SER A 13 -27.93 9.77 -17.92
CA SER A 13 -27.04 10.90 -17.59
C SER A 13 -25.63 10.39 -17.40
N LEU A 14 -24.69 10.95 -18.15
CA LEU A 14 -23.27 10.70 -17.97
C LEU A 14 -22.84 11.00 -16.54
N PRO A 15 -22.04 10.15 -15.90
CA PRO A 15 -21.60 10.38 -14.53
C PRO A 15 -20.75 11.64 -14.46
N MET A 16 -21.21 12.63 -13.68
CA MET A 16 -20.40 13.82 -13.36
C MET A 16 -19.49 13.54 -12.17
N PHE A 17 -18.28 14.09 -12.22
CA PHE A 17 -17.31 13.99 -11.14
C PHE A 17 -17.02 15.37 -10.57
N CYS A 18 -16.85 15.46 -9.26
CA CYS A 18 -16.49 16.69 -8.57
C CYS A 18 -15.09 17.14 -9.01
N ARG A 19 -14.96 18.40 -9.44
CA ARG A 19 -13.67 18.98 -9.89
C ARG A 19 -12.66 19.14 -8.74
N ASN A 20 -13.13 19.20 -7.51
CA ASN A 20 -12.26 19.41 -6.35
C ASN A 20 -11.74 18.08 -5.76
N CYS A 21 -12.60 17.04 -5.62
CA CYS A 21 -12.21 15.79 -4.96
C CYS A 21 -12.32 14.54 -5.84
N GLY A 22 -12.73 14.64 -7.10
CA GLY A 22 -12.87 13.53 -8.02
C GLY A 22 -14.02 12.54 -7.73
N SER A 23 -14.79 12.73 -6.67
CA SER A 23 -15.92 11.87 -6.32
C SER A 23 -17.05 11.96 -7.32
N LYS A 24 -17.71 10.83 -7.60
CA LYS A 24 -18.89 10.78 -8.47
C LYS A 24 -20.06 11.54 -7.83
N VAL A 25 -20.66 12.43 -8.59
CA VAL A 25 -21.79 13.25 -8.16
C VAL A 25 -23.01 12.90 -9.02
N GLU A 26 -24.14 12.66 -8.37
CA GLU A 26 -25.40 12.41 -9.10
C GLU A 26 -25.91 13.67 -9.78
N GLY A 27 -26.44 13.52 -10.99
CA GLY A 27 -26.93 14.63 -11.80
C GLY A 27 -28.02 15.43 -11.06
N GLY A 28 -27.78 16.75 -10.88
CA GLY A 28 -28.69 17.65 -10.17
C GLY A 28 -28.31 18.00 -8.73
N ALA A 29 -27.24 17.44 -8.19
CA ALA A 29 -26.75 17.81 -6.87
C ALA A 29 -26.11 19.20 -6.90
N LYS A 30 -26.54 20.09 -5.98
CA LYS A 30 -25.98 21.46 -5.86
C LYS A 30 -24.62 21.49 -5.18
N PHE A 31 -24.28 20.46 -4.41
CA PHE A 31 -23.02 20.34 -3.66
C PHE A 31 -22.52 18.91 -3.75
N CYS A 32 -21.21 18.73 -3.75
CA CYS A 32 -20.58 17.42 -3.68
C CYS A 32 -20.80 16.78 -2.30
N PRO A 33 -21.35 15.56 -2.18
CA PRO A 33 -21.60 14.93 -0.88
C PRO A 33 -20.33 14.53 -0.14
N ALA A 34 -19.19 14.44 -0.84
CA ALA A 34 -17.92 14.03 -0.25
C ALA A 34 -17.07 15.19 0.28
N CYS A 35 -17.11 16.38 -0.36
CA CYS A 35 -16.27 17.51 0.04
C CYS A 35 -17.03 18.84 0.27
N GLY A 36 -18.35 18.86 0.04
CA GLY A 36 -19.17 20.06 0.23
C GLY A 36 -19.02 21.15 -0.84
N GLU A 37 -18.19 20.95 -1.86
CA GLU A 37 -17.94 21.92 -2.92
C GLU A 37 -19.20 22.11 -3.79
N PRO A 38 -19.60 23.37 -4.15
CA PRO A 38 -20.72 23.61 -5.04
C PRO A 38 -20.42 23.12 -6.45
N VAL A 39 -21.32 22.31 -7.00
CA VAL A 39 -21.26 21.83 -8.38
C VAL A 39 -21.93 22.86 -9.28
N ALA A 40 -21.12 23.62 -10.03
CA ALA A 40 -21.64 24.63 -10.96
C ALA A 40 -22.42 23.94 -12.09
N ALA A 41 -23.70 24.23 -12.19
CA ALA A 41 -24.51 23.96 -13.37
C ALA A 41 -24.11 24.95 -14.46
N GLU A 42 -23.71 24.46 -15.62
CA GLU A 42 -23.54 25.29 -16.81
C GLU A 42 -24.90 25.89 -17.17
N HIS A 43 -25.02 27.19 -17.05
CA HIS A 43 -26.09 27.95 -17.65
C HIS A 43 -25.55 28.77 -18.83
N GLU A 44 -26.28 28.58 -19.91
CA GLU A 44 -26.24 29.29 -21.19
C GLU A 44 -26.12 30.80 -21.00
N ALA A 45 -25.39 31.40 -21.94
CA ALA A 45 -25.37 32.85 -22.14
C ALA A 45 -26.71 33.34 -22.72
N PRO A 46 -27.13 34.52 -22.33
CA PRO A 46 -27.72 35.43 -23.29
C PRO A 46 -27.10 36.81 -23.30
N ALA A 47 -26.97 37.28 -24.51
CA ALA A 47 -26.87 38.58 -25.15
C ALA A 47 -27.09 39.86 -24.32
N GLU A 48 -26.19 40.78 -24.66
CA GLU A 48 -26.27 42.25 -24.72
C GLU A 48 -27.60 42.95 -24.35
N SER A 49 -27.47 43.99 -23.54
CA SER A 49 -28.06 45.30 -23.88
C SER A 49 -27.50 46.44 -23.04
N HIS A 50 -27.25 47.53 -23.78
CA HIS A 50 -26.84 48.86 -23.43
C HIS A 50 -27.65 49.56 -22.32
N SER A 51 -27.02 50.51 -21.70
CA SER A 51 -27.32 51.94 -21.63
C SER A 51 -27.06 52.50 -20.25
N ASP A 52 -26.17 53.38 -20.18
CA ASP A 52 -26.25 54.84 -20.12
C ASP A 52 -26.48 55.52 -18.74
N TYR A 53 -25.58 56.47 -18.52
CA TYR A 53 -25.70 57.80 -17.94
C TYR A 53 -25.77 57.99 -16.38
N GLN A 54 -24.83 58.66 -15.95
CA GLN A 54 -24.75 60.09 -15.49
C GLN A 54 -24.32 60.32 -14.03
N SER A 55 -23.22 61.03 -13.98
CA SER A 55 -23.00 62.31 -13.28
C SER A 55 -22.84 62.35 -11.76
N ALA A 56 -21.69 62.93 -11.44
CA ALA A 56 -21.20 63.47 -10.17
C ALA A 56 -22.11 64.60 -9.61
N PRO A 57 -21.87 65.21 -8.44
CA PRO A 57 -20.57 65.73 -8.02
C PRO A 57 -20.26 65.70 -6.50
N ALA A 58 -18.96 65.86 -6.23
CA ALA A 58 -18.26 66.57 -5.17
C ALA A 58 -18.85 66.82 -3.78
N ALA A 59 -18.07 66.49 -2.77
CA ALA A 59 -17.79 67.36 -1.63
C ALA A 59 -16.50 66.94 -0.91
N GLU A 60 -15.69 67.91 -0.68
CA GLU A 60 -14.40 67.96 0.01
C GLU A 60 -14.45 67.50 1.45
N ALA A 61 -13.41 66.83 1.92
CA ALA A 61 -12.92 67.03 3.28
C ALA A 61 -11.44 66.60 3.33
N ARG A 62 -10.61 67.53 3.73
CA ARG A 62 -9.15 67.52 3.84
C ARG A 62 -8.65 66.72 5.05
N PRO A 63 -7.37 66.43 5.12
CA PRO A 63 -6.80 65.22 5.73
C PRO A 63 -6.28 65.43 7.15
N THR A 64 -6.29 64.44 7.96
CA THR A 64 -5.46 64.34 9.17
C THR A 64 -4.40 63.27 8.97
N THR A 65 -3.16 63.71 8.94
CA THR A 65 -1.95 62.90 8.93
C THR A 65 -1.80 62.15 10.25
N PRO A 66 -1.46 60.84 10.21
CA PRO A 66 -0.79 60.18 11.32
C PRO A 66 0.71 60.20 11.10
N VAL A 67 1.43 60.59 12.14
CA VAL A 67 2.87 60.59 12.29
C VAL A 67 3.48 59.22 12.05
N PRO A 68 4.58 59.05 11.25
CA PRO A 68 5.19 57.75 11.01
C PRO A 68 6.09 57.37 12.18
N ALA A 69 5.85 56.14 12.68
CA ALA A 69 6.75 55.49 13.61
C ALA A 69 8.12 55.22 12.95
N LYS A 70 9.19 55.55 13.68
CA LYS A 70 10.59 55.41 13.26
C LYS A 70 10.95 53.93 12.96
N ALA A 71 10.94 53.57 11.69
CA ALA A 71 11.62 52.38 11.24
C ALA A 71 13.13 52.57 11.31
N LYS A 72 13.85 51.72 12.05
CA LYS A 72 15.30 51.66 12.08
C LYS A 72 15.84 51.26 10.70
N ARG A 73 16.20 52.21 9.88
CA ARG A 73 16.87 52.01 8.59
C ARG A 73 18.29 51.42 8.82
N SER A 74 18.50 50.21 8.35
CA SER A 74 19.83 49.61 8.14
C SER A 74 20.61 50.49 7.17
N LYS A 75 21.80 50.98 7.63
CA LYS A 75 22.62 51.97 6.93
C LYS A 75 23.50 51.42 5.78
N LYS A 76 23.21 50.24 5.22
CA LYS A 76 24.11 49.61 4.25
C LYS A 76 23.89 49.92 2.75
N PRO A 77 22.73 50.35 2.24
CA PRO A 77 22.64 50.71 0.81
C PRO A 77 23.07 52.15 0.48
N PHE A 78 23.19 53.06 1.48
CA PHE A 78 23.50 54.45 1.21
C PHE A 78 24.94 54.76 0.89
N VAL A 79 25.88 53.87 1.23
CA VAL A 79 27.30 54.10 0.96
C VAL A 79 27.62 53.96 -0.54
N ILE A 80 26.96 53.04 -1.22
CA ILE A 80 27.18 52.82 -2.66
C ILE A 80 26.56 53.94 -3.49
N ALA A 81 25.37 54.43 -3.12
CA ALA A 81 24.70 55.56 -3.80
C ALA A 81 25.48 56.87 -3.61
N ALA A 82 26.11 57.07 -2.46
CA ALA A 82 26.89 58.28 -2.18
C ALA A 82 28.24 58.30 -2.96
N VAL A 83 28.85 57.12 -3.19
CA VAL A 83 30.09 57.03 -4.00
C VAL A 83 29.80 57.30 -5.49
N VAL A 84 28.69 56.81 -6.02
CA VAL A 84 28.26 57.06 -7.41
C VAL A 84 27.88 58.55 -7.61
N ALA A 85 27.21 59.18 -6.64
CA ALA A 85 26.87 60.63 -6.68
C ALA A 85 28.11 61.55 -6.56
N ALA A 86 29.12 61.17 -5.78
CA ALA A 86 30.36 61.94 -5.65
C ALA A 86 31.22 61.90 -6.93
N LEU A 87 31.15 60.80 -7.70
CA LEU A 87 31.87 60.67 -8.97
C LEU A 87 31.21 61.46 -10.10
N LEU A 88 29.90 61.79 -9.99
CA LEU A 88 29.15 62.63 -10.94
C LEU A 88 29.37 64.14 -10.72
N ALA A 89 29.86 64.57 -9.55
CA ALA A 89 30.09 65.98 -9.23
C ALA A 89 31.52 66.53 -9.58
N ALA A 90 32.46 65.66 -9.93
CA ALA A 90 33.80 66.06 -10.32
C ALA A 90 34.02 66.12 -11.85
N GLY A 91 33.14 66.85 -12.52
CA GLY A 91 33.26 67.05 -13.97
C GLY A 91 34.28 67.98 -14.42
N SER A 92 35.41 67.54 -14.99
CA SER A 92 36.20 68.14 -16.06
C SER A 92 37.48 67.37 -16.36
N GLY A 93 37.38 66.07 -16.42
CA GLY A 93 38.42 65.15 -16.90
C GLY A 93 37.83 63.91 -17.50
N ALA A 94 36.53 63.97 -17.86
CA ALA A 94 35.60 62.82 -17.91
C ALA A 94 35.71 61.95 -19.18
N GLY A 95 36.25 62.39 -20.25
CA GLY A 95 36.25 61.65 -21.53
C GLY A 95 37.09 60.36 -21.52
N TYR A 96 38.13 60.30 -20.79
CA TYR A 96 39.03 59.14 -20.73
C TYR A 96 38.61 58.15 -19.61
N TYR A 97 38.05 58.67 -18.52
CA TYR A 97 37.64 57.85 -17.38
C TYR A 97 36.32 57.10 -17.63
N PHE A 98 35.39 57.70 -18.32
CA PHE A 98 34.09 57.10 -18.57
C PHE A 98 34.07 56.04 -19.68
N GLY A 99 35.04 56.04 -20.60
CA GLY A 99 35.08 55.09 -21.71
C GLY A 99 35.73 53.75 -21.38
N ILE A 100 36.64 53.68 -20.42
CA ILE A 100 37.43 52.46 -20.14
C ILE A 100 37.25 51.95 -18.72
N TYR A 101 37.30 52.80 -17.69
CA TYR A 101 37.28 52.37 -16.29
C TYR A 101 35.88 52.16 -15.69
N ALA A 102 34.91 52.96 -16.06
CA ALA A 102 33.58 52.84 -15.53
C ALA A 102 32.85 51.54 -15.95
N PRO A 103 32.99 51.07 -17.22
CA PRO A 103 32.35 49.81 -17.60
C PRO A 103 33.04 48.59 -16.99
N GLU A 104 34.38 48.62 -16.70
CA GLU A 104 35.05 47.53 -16.01
C GLU A 104 34.63 47.41 -14.56
N GLN A 105 34.60 48.50 -13.80
CA GLN A 105 34.12 48.50 -12.41
C GLN A 105 32.62 48.11 -12.31
N ALA A 106 31.80 48.58 -13.26
CA ALA A 106 30.39 48.19 -13.31
C ALA A 106 30.22 46.66 -13.60
N ARG A 107 31.09 46.11 -14.44
CA ARG A 107 31.10 44.64 -14.69
C ARG A 107 31.58 43.87 -13.49
N GLU A 108 32.65 44.32 -12.80
CA GLU A 108 33.12 43.67 -11.56
C GLU A 108 32.07 43.70 -10.45
N VAL A 109 31.35 44.82 -10.27
CA VAL A 109 30.27 44.93 -9.28
C VAL A 109 29.10 44.01 -9.66
N ALA A 110 28.69 44.02 -10.93
CA ALA A 110 27.61 43.15 -11.42
C ALA A 110 28.00 41.67 -11.28
N GLU A 111 29.24 41.29 -11.57
CA GLU A 111 29.73 39.93 -11.36
C GLU A 111 29.76 39.55 -9.87
N GLN A 112 30.21 40.47 -9.00
CA GLN A 112 30.16 40.23 -7.56
C GLN A 112 28.72 40.07 -7.01
N GLU A 113 27.81 40.87 -7.51
CA GLU A 113 26.38 40.75 -7.17
C GLU A 113 25.80 39.42 -7.69
N ALA A 114 26.09 39.04 -8.94
CA ALA A 114 25.70 37.76 -9.53
C ALA A 114 26.22 36.55 -8.76
N LEU A 115 27.52 36.63 -8.32
CA LEU A 115 28.13 35.61 -7.47
C LEU A 115 27.55 35.59 -6.02
N ALA A 116 26.95 36.70 -5.57
CA ALA A 116 26.32 36.79 -4.24
C ALA A 116 24.85 36.31 -4.27
N ALA A 117 24.24 36.32 -5.43
CA ALA A 117 22.84 35.94 -5.61
C ALA A 117 22.62 34.47 -5.24
N LYS A 118 21.50 34.20 -4.61
CA LYS A 118 21.01 32.87 -4.33
C LYS A 118 19.97 32.50 -5.38
N HIS A 119 20.01 31.26 -5.82
CA HIS A 119 19.11 30.70 -6.79
C HIS A 119 18.33 29.56 -6.15
N ALA A 120 17.03 29.50 -6.41
CA ALA A 120 16.20 28.41 -5.98
C ALA A 120 16.62 27.12 -6.71
N VAL A 121 16.72 26.04 -5.95
CA VAL A 121 17.02 24.70 -6.45
C VAL A 121 15.78 23.84 -6.21
N ARG A 122 15.31 23.20 -7.26
CA ARG A 122 14.14 22.32 -7.21
C ARG A 122 14.55 20.87 -7.42
N PHE A 123 13.98 20.00 -6.63
CA PHE A 123 14.11 18.55 -6.72
C PHE A 123 12.80 17.98 -7.26
N SER A 124 12.88 17.05 -8.19
CA SER A 124 11.71 16.26 -8.61
C SER A 124 11.57 15.10 -7.63
N VAL A 125 10.81 15.29 -6.54
CA VAL A 125 10.63 14.23 -5.54
C VAL A 125 9.37 13.43 -5.85
N SER A 126 9.53 12.11 -6.01
CA SER A 126 8.42 11.15 -6.10
C SER A 126 8.41 10.28 -4.85
N ALA A 127 7.34 10.36 -4.07
CA ALA A 127 7.14 9.56 -2.86
C ALA A 127 5.65 9.34 -2.65
N GLN A 128 5.22 8.09 -2.66
CA GLN A 128 3.81 7.77 -2.50
C GLN A 128 3.34 8.08 -1.07
N GLY A 129 2.32 8.93 -0.94
CA GLY A 129 1.72 9.27 0.35
C GLY A 129 2.49 10.33 1.15
N TRP A 130 3.61 10.83 0.65
CA TRP A 130 4.36 11.90 1.31
C TRP A 130 3.88 13.27 0.83
N ASP A 131 3.30 14.03 1.75
CA ASP A 131 2.83 15.39 1.51
C ASP A 131 3.10 16.26 2.75
N THR A 132 3.98 17.24 2.59
CA THR A 132 4.34 18.15 3.69
C THR A 132 3.20 19.08 4.09
N SER A 133 2.20 19.29 3.25
CA SER A 133 1.02 20.09 3.58
C SER A 133 0.08 19.39 4.58
N THR A 134 0.16 18.08 4.68
CA THR A 134 -0.63 17.25 5.61
C THR A 134 0.05 17.01 6.96
N GLY A 135 1.21 17.63 7.20
CA GLY A 135 1.95 17.49 8.44
C GLY A 135 3.10 16.48 8.39
N ALA A 136 3.40 15.89 7.21
CA ALA A 136 4.60 15.09 7.03
C ALA A 136 5.89 15.90 7.26
N SER A 137 6.96 15.24 7.67
CA SER A 137 8.25 15.90 7.79
C SER A 137 8.83 16.25 6.41
N ARG A 138 9.61 17.31 6.34
CA ARG A 138 10.35 17.65 5.12
C ARG A 138 11.53 16.71 4.93
N LEU A 139 11.94 16.50 3.68
CA LEU A 139 13.07 15.67 3.30
C LEU A 139 14.39 16.36 3.65
N PRO A 140 15.21 15.82 4.57
CA PRO A 140 16.51 16.37 4.89
C PRO A 140 17.54 15.97 3.81
N VAL A 141 18.15 16.97 3.19
CA VAL A 141 19.23 16.81 2.22
C VAL A 141 20.51 17.40 2.74
N HIS A 142 21.58 16.64 2.74
CA HIS A 142 22.92 17.09 3.11
C HIS A 142 23.64 17.57 1.87
N ILE A 143 23.99 18.85 1.85
CA ILE A 143 24.65 19.54 0.73
C ILE A 143 26.08 19.84 1.09
N THR A 144 27.00 19.26 0.34
CA THR A 144 28.42 19.51 0.44
C THR A 144 28.95 20.08 -0.87
N GLY A 145 29.93 21.00 -0.80
CA GLY A 145 30.49 21.58 -2.01
C GLY A 145 31.23 22.87 -1.80
N LYS A 146 31.38 23.63 -2.88
CA LYS A 146 32.14 24.88 -2.89
C LYS A 146 31.44 25.91 -3.77
N GLU A 147 31.16 27.08 -3.19
CA GLU A 147 30.74 28.26 -3.95
C GLU A 147 31.87 28.73 -4.90
N GLU A 148 31.53 29.34 -6.01
CA GLU A 148 32.49 29.86 -6.98
C GLU A 148 33.45 30.88 -6.33
N ARG A 149 32.98 31.63 -5.33
CA ARG A 149 33.82 32.51 -4.47
C ARG A 149 34.78 31.76 -3.54
N GLY A 150 34.81 30.42 -3.59
CA GLY A 150 35.74 29.63 -2.81
C GLY A 150 35.20 29.18 -1.43
N LYS A 151 34.03 29.65 -0.99
CA LYS A 151 33.43 29.26 0.30
C LYS A 151 32.98 27.81 0.26
N LYS A 152 33.40 27.02 1.23
CA LYS A 152 32.91 25.66 1.43
C LYS A 152 31.48 25.69 1.97
N VAL A 153 30.64 24.80 1.48
CA VAL A 153 29.29 24.54 1.95
C VAL A 153 29.24 23.11 2.48
N ASP A 154 28.75 22.97 3.69
CA ASP A 154 28.54 21.72 4.38
C ASP A 154 27.34 21.97 5.31
N ALA A 155 26.13 21.57 4.87
CA ALA A 155 24.93 21.92 5.60
C ALA A 155 23.74 21.05 5.20
N VAL A 156 22.90 20.73 6.18
CA VAL A 156 21.57 20.13 5.93
C VAL A 156 20.57 21.22 5.53
N ARG A 157 19.77 20.89 4.55
CA ARG A 157 18.63 21.66 4.06
C ARG A 157 17.41 20.77 3.98
N TYR A 158 16.23 21.37 3.90
CA TYR A 158 14.97 20.64 3.95
C TYR A 158 14.15 20.97 2.71
N VAL A 159 13.73 19.92 2.01
CA VAL A 159 12.94 19.99 0.78
C VAL A 159 11.50 19.57 1.13
N ASP A 160 10.53 20.32 0.67
CA ASP A 160 9.12 19.99 0.82
C ASP A 160 8.63 19.05 -0.31
N SER A 161 7.38 18.62 -0.23
CA SER A 161 6.79 17.71 -1.23
C SER A 161 6.64 18.30 -2.63
N SER A 162 6.77 19.64 -2.77
CA SER A 162 6.84 20.31 -4.08
C SER A 162 8.25 20.32 -4.68
N GLY A 163 9.23 19.84 -3.91
CA GLY A 163 10.64 19.85 -4.29
C GLY A 163 11.36 21.17 -4.03
N GLU A 164 10.75 22.05 -3.26
CA GLU A 164 11.28 23.39 -2.97
C GLU A 164 11.90 23.46 -1.55
N GLY A 165 12.54 24.58 -1.24
CA GLY A 165 13.13 24.85 0.09
C GLY A 165 14.64 24.99 0.11
N VAL A 166 15.34 24.77 -1.01
CA VAL A 166 16.80 24.90 -1.12
C VAL A 166 17.17 26.10 -1.97
N GLU A 167 18.08 26.95 -1.45
CA GLU A 167 18.69 28.03 -2.18
C GLU A 167 20.21 27.89 -2.13
N LEU A 168 20.86 27.93 -3.29
CA LEU A 168 22.30 27.87 -3.43
C LEU A 168 22.86 29.05 -4.24
N ARG A 169 24.12 29.41 -4.01
CA ARG A 169 24.87 30.33 -4.87
C ARG A 169 25.55 29.58 -6.00
N ARG A 170 26.13 30.32 -6.97
CA ARG A 170 26.96 29.72 -8.01
C ARG A 170 28.09 28.88 -7.39
N GLY A 171 28.25 27.64 -7.93
CA GLY A 171 29.20 26.68 -7.39
C GLY A 171 28.97 25.24 -7.85
N SER A 172 29.69 24.33 -7.22
CA SER A 172 29.55 22.89 -7.46
C SER A 172 29.21 22.16 -6.15
N TYR A 173 28.15 21.37 -6.16
CA TYR A 173 27.63 20.73 -4.96
C TYR A 173 27.32 19.26 -5.20
N LYS A 174 27.46 18.48 -4.13
CA LYS A 174 26.93 17.11 -4.02
C LYS A 174 25.82 17.14 -2.99
N VAL A 175 24.74 16.42 -3.29
CA VAL A 175 23.58 16.31 -2.43
C VAL A 175 23.35 14.85 -2.10
N GLU A 176 23.22 14.57 -0.83
CA GLU A 176 22.87 13.26 -0.27
C GLU A 176 21.59 13.40 0.55
N ILE A 177 20.73 12.39 0.53
CA ILE A 177 19.57 12.35 1.43
C ILE A 177 20.08 11.91 2.80
N ALA A 178 19.87 12.74 3.82
CA ALA A 178 20.44 12.51 5.15
C ALA A 178 19.63 11.50 5.97
N ALA A 179 18.32 11.47 5.77
CA ALA A 179 17.40 10.51 6.39
C ALA A 179 16.08 10.45 5.60
N SER A 180 15.28 9.44 5.88
CA SER A 180 13.91 9.38 5.39
C SER A 180 13.06 10.53 5.94
N PRO A 181 12.16 11.12 5.17
CA PRO A 181 11.04 11.84 5.75
C PRO A 181 10.05 10.83 6.37
N ILE A 182 9.16 11.30 7.25
CA ILE A 182 8.04 10.52 7.77
C ILE A 182 6.75 11.16 7.24
N ALA A 183 5.93 10.36 6.56
CA ALA A 183 4.61 10.79 6.14
C ALA A 183 3.66 10.95 7.35
N ALA A 184 2.55 11.65 7.18
CA ALA A 184 1.59 11.90 8.24
C ALA A 184 0.98 10.60 8.83
N ASP A 185 0.91 9.52 8.04
CA ASP A 185 0.45 8.20 8.46
C ASP A 185 1.55 7.32 9.09
N GLY A 186 2.75 7.84 9.28
CA GLY A 186 3.88 7.12 9.82
C GLY A 186 4.70 6.33 8.79
N THR A 187 4.42 6.46 7.50
CA THR A 187 5.24 5.79 6.47
C THR A 187 6.66 6.35 6.46
N VAL A 188 7.64 5.43 6.49
CA VAL A 188 9.07 5.68 6.35
C VAL A 188 9.53 5.20 4.98
N TYR A 189 10.50 5.88 4.37
CA TYR A 189 10.94 5.60 3.01
C TYR A 189 12.39 5.10 2.98
N ALA A 190 12.70 4.31 1.96
CA ALA A 190 14.07 3.93 1.68
C ALA A 190 14.87 5.16 1.23
N VAL A 191 16.04 5.37 1.83
CA VAL A 191 16.93 6.47 1.47
C VAL A 191 17.81 6.02 0.31
N PRO A 192 17.75 6.70 -0.86
CA PRO A 192 18.64 6.39 -1.96
C PRO A 192 20.09 6.62 -1.59
N VAL A 193 20.96 5.69 -1.96
CA VAL A 193 22.43 5.79 -1.70
C VAL A 193 23.10 6.72 -2.72
N GLU A 194 22.45 6.98 -3.83
CA GLU A 194 23.00 7.80 -4.91
C GLU A 194 23.09 9.26 -4.53
N LYS A 195 24.23 9.88 -4.91
CA LYS A 195 24.50 11.30 -4.68
C LYS A 195 24.18 12.09 -5.92
N LEU A 196 23.34 13.09 -5.77
CA LEU A 196 23.07 14.04 -6.85
C LEU A 196 24.20 15.05 -6.95
N SER A 197 24.52 15.49 -8.17
CA SER A 197 25.55 16.50 -8.43
C SER A 197 24.94 17.73 -9.07
N ILE A 198 25.03 18.87 -8.42
CA ILE A 198 24.54 20.16 -8.90
C ILE A 198 25.71 21.03 -9.30
N LYS A 199 25.77 21.42 -10.58
CA LYS A 199 26.72 22.42 -11.09
C LYS A 199 25.95 23.68 -11.45
N MET A 200 26.15 24.73 -10.68
CA MET A 200 25.50 26.01 -10.83
C MET A 200 26.48 27.04 -11.40
N GLY A 201 26.66 27.03 -12.70
CA GLY A 201 27.46 28.03 -13.43
C GLY A 201 26.60 29.21 -13.86
N GLU A 202 27.22 30.15 -14.64
CA GLU A 202 26.58 31.38 -15.09
C GLU A 202 25.25 31.13 -15.84
N LYS A 203 25.25 30.25 -16.84
CA LYS A 203 24.05 29.90 -17.60
C LYS A 203 22.93 29.24 -16.76
N ALA A 204 23.28 28.50 -15.71
CA ALA A 204 22.32 27.93 -14.81
C ALA A 204 21.74 28.99 -13.86
N ALA A 205 22.53 29.97 -13.49
CA ALA A 205 22.15 31.09 -12.65
C ALA A 205 21.19 32.09 -13.35
N GLU A 206 21.18 32.12 -14.68
CA GLU A 206 20.19 32.90 -15.46
C GLU A 206 18.79 32.34 -15.33
N LYS A 207 18.63 31.07 -15.00
CA LYS A 207 17.33 30.44 -14.75
C LYS A 207 16.80 30.83 -13.38
N ARG A 208 15.50 31.11 -13.30
CA ARG A 208 14.80 31.43 -12.05
C ARG A 208 14.88 30.29 -11.05
N THR A 209 14.91 29.04 -11.54
CA THR A 209 14.99 27.83 -10.74
C THR A 209 15.93 26.86 -11.44
N VAL A 210 16.82 26.23 -10.69
CA VAL A 210 17.76 25.20 -11.15
C VAL A 210 17.24 23.83 -10.76
N ASP A 211 17.15 22.94 -11.71
CA ASP A 211 16.77 21.55 -11.47
C ASP A 211 17.93 20.76 -10.88
N ALA A 212 17.70 20.11 -9.74
CA ALA A 212 18.69 19.29 -9.04
C ALA A 212 18.63 17.82 -9.45
N GLY A 213 17.59 17.40 -10.15
CA GLY A 213 17.35 16.01 -10.57
C GLY A 213 16.22 15.33 -9.78
N ASP A 214 16.02 14.07 -10.13
CA ASP A 214 14.93 13.25 -9.61
C ASP A 214 15.35 12.52 -8.32
N VAL A 215 14.45 12.47 -7.36
CA VAL A 215 14.57 11.71 -6.10
C VAL A 215 13.35 10.81 -5.98
N ALA A 216 13.54 9.52 -6.14
CA ALA A 216 12.50 8.54 -5.89
C ALA A 216 12.66 7.99 -4.46
N LEU A 217 11.59 8.07 -3.67
CA LEU A 217 11.52 7.52 -2.33
C LEU A 217 10.48 6.40 -2.33
N GLU A 218 10.93 5.18 -2.14
CA GLU A 218 10.07 4.01 -2.05
C GLU A 218 9.69 3.77 -0.59
N PRO A 219 8.40 3.52 -0.27
CA PRO A 219 8.00 3.16 1.08
C PRO A 219 8.71 1.88 1.53
N VAL A 220 9.31 1.92 2.72
CA VAL A 220 9.80 0.71 3.39
C VAL A 220 8.60 -0.09 3.87
N GLU A 221 8.66 -1.42 3.72
CA GLU A 221 7.62 -2.26 4.30
C GLU A 221 7.56 -2.04 5.82
N ALA A 222 6.36 -1.77 6.34
CA ALA A 222 6.20 -1.30 7.71
C ALA A 222 6.87 -2.23 8.75
N SER A 223 6.78 -3.56 8.56
CA SER A 223 7.42 -4.55 9.44
C SER A 223 8.95 -4.59 9.37
N GLU A 224 9.57 -3.94 8.36
CA GLU A 224 11.01 -3.90 8.16
C GLU A 224 11.63 -2.57 8.59
N VAL A 225 10.81 -1.60 8.99
CA VAL A 225 11.28 -0.31 9.49
C VAL A 225 12.02 -0.50 10.81
N THR A 226 13.24 0.03 10.90
CA THR A 226 14.09 -0.08 12.10
C THR A 226 13.92 1.11 13.04
N ASP A 227 14.24 0.91 14.33
CA ASP A 227 14.28 2.00 15.31
C ASP A 227 15.27 3.09 14.91
N ASP A 228 16.42 2.73 14.33
CA ASP A 228 17.43 3.68 13.86
C ASP A 228 16.90 4.57 12.73
N GLN A 229 16.10 4.01 11.81
CA GLN A 229 15.47 4.80 10.75
C GLN A 229 14.48 5.81 11.31
N ILE A 230 13.63 5.37 12.24
CA ILE A 230 12.65 6.25 12.92
C ILE A 230 13.38 7.34 13.72
N ALA A 231 14.39 6.97 14.50
CA ALA A 231 15.17 7.90 15.31
C ALA A 231 15.91 8.94 14.46
N ALA A 232 16.52 8.51 13.35
CA ALA A 232 17.18 9.42 12.42
C ALA A 232 16.18 10.39 11.78
N ALA A 233 15.05 9.89 11.30
CA ALA A 233 14.00 10.70 10.69
C ALA A 233 13.41 11.71 11.69
N LYS A 234 13.11 11.27 12.93
CA LYS A 234 12.68 12.15 14.04
C LYS A 234 13.67 13.26 14.31
N LYS A 235 14.94 12.91 14.47
CA LYS A 235 16.03 13.87 14.73
C LYS A 235 16.05 15.00 13.70
N TYR A 236 16.01 14.66 12.41
CA TYR A 236 16.02 15.66 11.36
C TYR A 236 14.73 16.47 11.31
N ALA A 237 13.56 15.87 11.62
CA ALA A 237 12.31 16.61 11.74
C ALA A 237 12.35 17.64 12.89
N GLU A 238 12.97 17.32 14.03
CA GLU A 238 13.20 18.24 15.16
C GLU A 238 14.20 19.36 14.83
N GLU A 239 15.25 19.05 14.07
CA GLU A 239 16.29 19.99 13.65
C GLU A 239 15.80 20.99 12.58
N ASP A 240 14.63 20.74 11.95
CA ASP A 240 14.05 21.61 10.93
C ASP A 240 13.43 22.88 11.51
N LYS A 241 14.30 23.80 11.96
CA LYS A 241 13.90 25.12 12.48
C LYS A 241 13.23 26.02 11.43
N GLY A 242 13.39 25.68 10.16
CA GLY A 242 12.81 26.42 9.04
C GLY A 242 11.38 26.08 8.72
N ALA A 243 10.86 24.96 9.20
CA ALA A 243 9.53 24.47 8.88
C ALA A 243 8.43 25.51 9.17
N LYS A 244 8.36 26.03 10.38
CA LYS A 244 7.38 27.05 10.79
C LYS A 244 7.44 28.31 9.95
N LYS A 245 8.65 28.75 9.57
CA LYS A 245 8.84 29.92 8.71
C LYS A 245 8.36 29.68 7.29
N ALA A 246 8.45 28.45 6.84
CA ALA A 246 7.97 28.02 5.54
C ALA A 246 6.47 27.64 5.54
N GLY A 247 5.78 27.78 6.70
CA GLY A 247 4.34 27.52 6.81
C GLY A 247 3.99 26.06 7.14
N PHE A 248 4.96 25.20 7.48
CA PHE A 248 4.73 23.80 7.83
C PHE A 248 4.60 23.63 9.35
N SER A 249 3.62 22.85 9.78
CA SER A 249 3.44 22.42 11.17
C SER A 249 3.88 20.97 11.28
N ILE A 250 5.10 20.73 11.77
CA ILE A 250 5.68 19.40 11.92
C ILE A 250 5.74 19.07 13.41
N ASP A 251 5.11 17.97 13.80
CA ASP A 251 5.23 17.36 15.12
C ASP A 251 6.07 16.08 14.99
N ALA A 252 7.37 16.21 15.22
CA ALA A 252 8.33 15.12 15.05
C ALA A 252 8.06 13.94 16.01
N GLU A 253 7.55 14.21 17.22
CA GLU A 253 7.20 13.19 18.20
C GLU A 253 5.97 12.39 17.75
N ALA A 254 4.93 13.10 17.29
CA ALA A 254 3.73 12.46 16.78
C ALA A 254 4.02 11.61 15.55
N LEU A 255 4.86 12.10 14.61
CA LEU A 255 5.27 11.34 13.43
C LEU A 255 6.08 10.09 13.77
N ALA A 256 7.03 10.20 14.71
CA ALA A 256 7.81 9.04 15.15
C ALA A 256 6.92 8.00 15.87
N THR A 257 5.96 8.47 16.67
CA THR A 257 4.98 7.60 17.33
C THR A 257 4.09 6.89 16.31
N ALA A 258 3.64 7.58 15.27
CA ALA A 258 2.86 6.99 14.19
C ALA A 258 3.67 5.94 13.42
N ALA A 259 4.95 6.21 13.13
CA ALA A 259 5.84 5.27 12.44
C ALA A 259 6.10 4.02 13.30
N THR A 260 6.36 4.19 14.59
CA THR A 260 6.54 3.08 15.53
C THR A 260 5.28 2.22 15.60
N LYS A 261 4.11 2.85 15.79
CA LYS A 261 2.85 2.14 15.85
C LYS A 261 2.57 1.35 14.55
N ARG A 262 2.77 1.98 13.39
CA ARG A 262 2.59 1.33 12.08
C ARG A 262 3.49 0.11 11.93
N ARG A 263 4.75 0.20 12.35
CA ARG A 263 5.68 -0.93 12.36
C ARG A 263 5.20 -2.05 13.28
N ASP A 264 4.87 -1.71 14.52
CA ASP A 264 4.50 -2.69 15.53
C ASP A 264 3.20 -3.42 15.13
N ASP A 265 2.21 -2.70 14.60
CA ASP A 265 0.98 -3.27 14.05
C ASP A 265 1.29 -4.23 12.87
N ALA A 266 2.21 -3.87 11.98
CA ALA A 266 2.60 -4.71 10.85
C ALA A 266 3.37 -5.97 11.28
N VAL A 267 4.27 -5.85 12.27
CA VAL A 267 4.99 -6.99 12.86
C VAL A 267 4.00 -7.95 13.53
N ALA A 268 3.06 -7.42 14.31
CA ALA A 268 2.03 -8.24 14.96
C ALA A 268 1.14 -8.96 13.93
N ALA A 269 0.78 -8.28 12.84
CA ALA A 269 -0.01 -8.88 11.75
C ALA A 269 0.75 -10.04 11.07
N LYS A 270 2.03 -9.86 10.75
CA LYS A 270 2.88 -10.94 10.18
C LYS A 270 3.01 -12.13 11.14
N GLN A 271 3.21 -11.87 12.43
CA GLN A 271 3.29 -12.93 13.43
C GLN A 271 1.98 -13.72 13.54
N ALA A 272 0.84 -13.01 13.55
CA ALA A 272 -0.47 -13.66 13.59
C ALA A 272 -0.75 -14.50 12.34
N GLU A 273 -0.36 -14.00 11.16
CA GLU A 273 -0.48 -14.75 9.90
C GLU A 273 0.40 -16.02 9.90
N GLU A 274 1.63 -15.91 10.36
CA GLU A 274 2.54 -17.04 10.45
C GLU A 274 2.04 -18.09 11.46
N GLU A 275 1.50 -17.65 12.60
CA GLU A 275 0.93 -18.54 13.58
C GLU A 275 -0.32 -19.25 13.05
N ALA A 276 -1.22 -18.53 12.38
CA ALA A 276 -2.39 -19.11 11.74
C ALA A 276 -2.01 -20.14 10.66
N ARG A 277 -0.97 -19.86 9.86
CA ARG A 277 -0.45 -20.82 8.88
C ARG A 277 0.09 -22.07 9.54
N ARG A 278 0.88 -21.94 10.62
CA ARG A 278 1.41 -23.11 11.35
C ARG A 278 0.29 -23.95 11.97
N GLN A 279 -0.74 -23.31 12.52
CA GLN A 279 -1.91 -24.02 13.05
C GLN A 279 -2.66 -24.76 11.94
N ALA A 280 -2.88 -24.13 10.79
CA ALA A 280 -3.53 -24.77 9.66
C ALA A 280 -2.71 -25.96 9.08
N GLU A 281 -1.39 -25.81 9.01
CA GLU A 281 -0.50 -26.89 8.59
C GLU A 281 -0.52 -28.08 9.58
N GLU A 282 -0.54 -27.80 10.89
CA GLU A 282 -0.65 -28.82 11.93
C GLU A 282 -1.99 -29.56 11.89
N GLU A 283 -3.08 -28.80 11.71
CA GLU A 283 -4.43 -29.39 11.56
C GLU A 283 -4.52 -30.26 10.30
N ALA A 284 -3.98 -29.77 9.16
CA ALA A 284 -3.92 -30.55 7.93
C ALA A 284 -3.11 -31.82 8.09
N ARG A 285 -1.97 -31.75 8.79
CA ARG A 285 -1.15 -32.94 9.08
C ARG A 285 -1.89 -33.95 9.95
N LYS A 286 -2.58 -33.48 11.01
CA LYS A 286 -3.40 -34.35 11.89
C LYS A 286 -4.56 -34.97 11.12
N ALA A 287 -5.20 -34.19 10.25
CA ALA A 287 -6.28 -34.70 9.39
C ALA A 287 -5.78 -35.77 8.40
N GLU A 288 -4.60 -35.55 7.81
CA GLU A 288 -3.99 -36.52 6.91
C GLU A 288 -3.55 -37.78 7.65
N GLU A 289 -2.91 -37.67 8.83
CA GLU A 289 -2.58 -38.81 9.69
C GLU A 289 -3.82 -39.60 10.08
N ALA A 290 -4.91 -38.91 10.46
CA ALA A 290 -6.19 -39.56 10.78
C ALA A 290 -6.80 -40.25 9.54
N ARG A 291 -6.67 -39.65 8.37
CA ARG A 291 -7.10 -40.22 7.09
C ARG A 291 -6.27 -41.47 6.77
N GLN A 292 -4.95 -41.42 6.88
CA GLN A 292 -4.05 -42.53 6.65
C GLN A 292 -4.32 -43.70 7.58
N ALA A 293 -4.57 -43.46 8.87
CA ALA A 293 -4.93 -44.47 9.84
C ALA A 293 -6.22 -45.24 9.48
N ARG A 294 -7.09 -44.65 8.65
CA ARG A 294 -8.33 -45.25 8.14
C ARG A 294 -8.25 -45.67 6.69
N THR A 295 -7.09 -45.55 6.08
CA THR A 295 -6.85 -45.95 4.69
C THR A 295 -6.32 -47.36 4.65
N ILE A 296 -7.00 -48.24 3.92
CA ILE A 296 -6.59 -49.64 3.72
C ILE A 296 -6.35 -49.80 2.23
N GLU A 297 -5.16 -50.29 1.90
CA GLU A 297 -4.74 -50.45 0.51
C GLU A 297 -4.56 -51.91 0.13
N THR A 298 -4.97 -52.23 -1.07
CA THR A 298 -4.65 -53.50 -1.76
C THR A 298 -4.04 -53.18 -3.12
N ASP A 299 -3.68 -54.18 -3.90
CA ASP A 299 -3.15 -53.95 -5.25
C ASP A 299 -4.20 -53.38 -6.21
N TYR A 300 -5.47 -53.58 -5.95
CA TYR A 300 -6.57 -53.28 -6.87
C TYR A 300 -7.52 -52.14 -6.42
N PHE A 301 -7.50 -51.78 -5.15
CA PHE A 301 -8.32 -50.70 -4.61
C PHE A 301 -7.76 -50.12 -3.33
N THR A 302 -8.16 -48.93 -3.04
CA THR A 302 -7.95 -48.26 -1.76
C THR A 302 -9.31 -47.98 -1.12
N MET A 303 -9.43 -48.28 0.17
CA MET A 303 -10.63 -47.98 0.94
C MET A 303 -10.26 -47.00 2.05
N VAL A 304 -10.98 -45.84 2.10
CA VAL A 304 -10.82 -44.83 3.14
C VAL A 304 -12.08 -44.83 4.00
N LEU A 305 -11.97 -45.35 5.20
CA LEU A 305 -13.11 -45.43 6.12
C LEU A 305 -13.42 -44.04 6.70
N PRO A 306 -14.72 -43.69 6.84
CA PRO A 306 -15.10 -42.37 7.35
C PRO A 306 -14.77 -42.21 8.84
N ASP A 307 -14.73 -40.96 9.33
CA ASP A 307 -14.30 -40.62 10.69
C ASP A 307 -15.17 -41.24 11.78
N TRP A 308 -16.45 -41.42 11.51
CA TRP A 308 -17.37 -42.07 12.44
C TRP A 308 -17.24 -43.60 12.48
N PHE A 309 -16.43 -44.21 11.59
CA PHE A 309 -16.29 -45.64 11.52
C PHE A 309 -15.45 -46.17 12.70
N PRO A 310 -15.96 -47.19 13.43
CA PRO A 310 -15.31 -47.66 14.67
C PRO A 310 -14.14 -48.59 14.39
N MET A 311 -12.99 -48.02 14.13
CA MET A 311 -11.77 -48.77 13.83
C MET A 311 -11.40 -49.76 14.94
N ASP A 312 -11.67 -49.44 16.20
CA ASP A 312 -11.33 -50.26 17.40
C ASP A 312 -12.22 -51.51 17.55
N TRP A 313 -13.26 -51.63 16.74
CA TRP A 313 -14.21 -52.77 16.83
C TRP A 313 -13.95 -53.80 15.76
N LEU A 314 -13.13 -53.46 14.76
CA LEU A 314 -12.86 -54.31 13.61
C LEU A 314 -11.37 -54.60 13.50
N GLU A 315 -11.07 -55.83 13.16
CA GLU A 315 -9.75 -56.27 12.72
C GLU A 315 -9.77 -56.40 11.21
N PHE A 316 -8.80 -55.78 10.56
CA PHE A 316 -8.70 -55.79 9.10
C PHE A 316 -7.64 -56.77 8.63
N GLU A 317 -8.06 -57.74 7.87
CA GLU A 317 -7.17 -58.68 7.20
C GLU A 317 -7.09 -58.31 5.71
N THR A 318 -5.89 -58.08 5.22
CA THR A 318 -5.64 -57.68 3.83
C THR A 318 -4.75 -58.69 3.12
N THR A 319 -5.11 -58.97 1.88
CA THR A 319 -4.22 -59.67 0.93
C THR A 319 -3.97 -58.75 -0.27
N SER A 320 -3.30 -59.22 -1.30
CA SER A 320 -3.11 -58.43 -2.53
C SER A 320 -4.42 -58.01 -3.20
N ASP A 321 -5.47 -58.78 -3.07
CA ASP A 321 -6.74 -58.61 -3.79
C ASP A 321 -8.01 -58.60 -2.90
N THR A 322 -7.82 -58.74 -1.58
CA THR A 322 -8.95 -58.84 -0.63
C THR A 322 -8.70 -58.02 0.62
N LEU A 323 -9.77 -57.42 1.08
CA LEU A 323 -9.88 -56.78 2.41
C LEU A 323 -11.06 -57.39 3.13
N THR A 324 -10.83 -57.98 4.29
CA THR A 324 -11.89 -58.47 5.19
C THR A 324 -11.88 -57.70 6.50
N ALA A 325 -13.02 -57.12 6.86
CA ALA A 325 -13.22 -56.51 8.14
C ALA A 325 -13.92 -57.48 9.09
N ASN A 326 -13.26 -57.87 10.15
CA ASN A 326 -13.80 -58.83 11.14
C ASN A 326 -14.16 -58.13 12.42
N ASP A 327 -15.35 -58.44 12.95
CA ASP A 327 -15.78 -57.95 14.28
C ASP A 327 -15.00 -58.69 15.38
N ILE A 328 -14.12 -57.96 16.12
CA ILE A 328 -13.29 -58.51 17.18
C ILE A 328 -14.10 -58.98 18.40
N LYS A 329 -15.35 -58.56 18.56
CA LYS A 329 -16.26 -58.94 19.64
C LYS A 329 -17.20 -60.07 19.28
N ALA A 330 -17.19 -60.53 18.04
CA ALA A 330 -17.97 -61.65 17.60
C ALA A 330 -17.51 -62.95 18.28
N GLN A 331 -18.45 -63.70 18.90
CA GLN A 331 -18.13 -64.93 19.65
C GLN A 331 -18.06 -66.15 18.73
N ASP A 332 -18.60 -66.06 17.50
CA ASP A 332 -18.70 -67.14 16.54
C ASP A 332 -17.90 -66.77 15.27
N VAL A 333 -17.13 -67.75 14.77
CA VAL A 333 -16.30 -67.56 13.58
C VAL A 333 -17.15 -67.26 12.34
N ALA A 334 -18.34 -67.87 12.25
CA ALA A 334 -19.25 -67.66 11.12
C ALA A 334 -19.87 -66.23 11.07
N SER A 335 -19.94 -65.54 12.24
CA SER A 335 -20.45 -64.20 12.39
C SER A 335 -19.38 -63.12 12.43
N LYS A 336 -18.09 -63.49 12.30
CA LYS A 336 -16.98 -62.58 12.48
C LYS A 336 -16.83 -61.56 11.33
N ALA A 337 -17.11 -61.98 10.09
CA ALA A 337 -16.96 -61.09 8.95
C ALA A 337 -18.07 -60.05 8.87
N ASN A 338 -17.72 -58.77 9.04
CA ASN A 338 -18.62 -57.65 8.91
C ASN A 338 -18.83 -57.31 7.43
N PHE A 339 -17.75 -57.08 6.69
CA PHE A 339 -17.78 -56.97 5.24
C PHE A 339 -16.45 -57.43 4.63
N THR A 340 -16.50 -57.74 3.35
CA THR A 340 -15.31 -58.12 2.54
C THR A 340 -15.37 -57.34 1.23
N VAL A 341 -14.21 -56.76 0.84
CA VAL A 341 -14.01 -56.16 -0.49
C VAL A 341 -12.95 -57.04 -1.19
N TYR A 342 -13.25 -57.52 -2.40
CA TYR A 342 -12.32 -58.35 -3.14
C TYR A 342 -12.30 -58.04 -4.63
N ALA A 343 -11.15 -58.27 -5.27
CA ALA A 343 -10.98 -58.15 -6.70
C ALA A 343 -11.00 -59.58 -7.32
N THR A 344 -11.78 -59.77 -8.37
CA THR A 344 -11.97 -61.13 -9.02
C THR A 344 -11.97 -61.02 -10.54
N ASP A 345 -11.51 -62.05 -11.20
CA ASP A 345 -11.60 -62.24 -12.67
C ASP A 345 -12.93 -62.94 -13.07
N GLY A 346 -13.66 -63.48 -12.11
CA GLY A 346 -14.89 -64.26 -12.31
C GLY A 346 -16.17 -63.55 -11.80
N SER A 347 -17.29 -64.29 -11.89
CA SER A 347 -18.53 -63.86 -11.24
C SER A 347 -18.37 -63.91 -9.71
N PRO A 348 -19.00 -62.98 -8.97
CA PRO A 348 -19.02 -63.04 -7.52
C PRO A 348 -19.51 -64.39 -7.03
N HIS A 349 -18.70 -65.06 -6.20
CA HIS A 349 -19.06 -66.34 -5.65
C HIS A 349 -20.12 -66.17 -4.56
N GLY A 350 -21.25 -66.88 -4.69
CA GLY A 350 -22.33 -66.91 -3.72
C GLY A 350 -21.96 -67.76 -2.49
N ALA A 351 -21.45 -67.09 -1.46
CA ALA A 351 -21.63 -67.52 -0.09
C ALA A 351 -22.93 -66.90 0.45
N GLU A 352 -23.43 -67.32 1.60
CA GLU A 352 -24.57 -66.65 2.27
C GLU A 352 -24.22 -65.18 2.55
N ILE A 353 -24.58 -64.33 1.60
CA ILE A 353 -24.21 -62.91 1.58
C ILE A 353 -25.48 -62.12 1.85
N ALA A 354 -25.48 -61.25 2.85
CA ALA A 354 -26.62 -60.38 3.16
C ALA A 354 -26.74 -59.28 2.10
N PHE A 355 -25.63 -58.79 1.57
CA PHE A 355 -25.58 -57.86 0.43
C PHE A 355 -24.30 -58.08 -0.41
N SER A 356 -24.43 -57.76 -1.67
CA SER A 356 -23.28 -57.73 -2.59
C SER A 356 -23.46 -56.57 -3.57
N LYS A 357 -22.38 -55.82 -3.80
CA LYS A 357 -22.38 -54.73 -4.73
C LYS A 357 -21.09 -54.72 -5.57
N THR A 358 -21.26 -54.74 -6.88
CA THR A 358 -20.14 -54.49 -7.78
C THR A 358 -19.76 -53.03 -7.76
N ILE A 359 -18.53 -52.72 -7.39
CA ILE A 359 -18.00 -51.34 -7.32
C ILE A 359 -17.61 -50.87 -8.73
N GLY A 360 -16.90 -51.75 -9.49
CA GLY A 360 -16.47 -51.42 -10.83
C GLY A 360 -15.32 -52.36 -11.28
N LYS A 361 -14.63 -51.96 -12.38
CA LYS A 361 -13.46 -52.67 -12.90
C LYS A 361 -12.23 -51.84 -12.68
N THR A 362 -11.14 -52.48 -12.26
CA THR A 362 -9.82 -51.89 -12.15
C THR A 362 -9.21 -51.64 -13.54
N SER A 363 -8.11 -50.90 -13.60
CA SER A 363 -7.34 -50.67 -14.82
C SER A 363 -6.78 -52.00 -15.41
N SER A 364 -6.57 -53.01 -14.57
CA SER A 364 -6.14 -54.38 -14.98
C SER A 364 -7.31 -55.28 -15.40
N GLY A 365 -8.56 -54.76 -15.37
CA GLY A 365 -9.76 -55.49 -15.81
C GLY A 365 -10.43 -56.36 -14.75
N LYS A 366 -9.89 -56.46 -13.53
CA LYS A 366 -10.53 -57.18 -12.42
C LYS A 366 -11.80 -56.48 -11.95
N THR A 367 -12.82 -57.24 -11.58
CA THR A 367 -14.04 -56.70 -10.99
C THR A 367 -13.88 -56.62 -9.48
N VAL A 368 -14.08 -55.41 -8.89
CA VAL A 368 -14.08 -55.23 -7.45
C VAL A 368 -15.52 -55.31 -6.92
N VAL A 369 -15.70 -56.12 -5.91
CA VAL A 369 -16.97 -56.43 -5.29
C VAL A 369 -16.89 -56.18 -3.78
N LEU A 370 -17.85 -55.50 -3.26
CA LEU A 370 -18.12 -55.36 -1.83
C LEU A 370 -19.22 -56.36 -1.45
N SER A 371 -18.97 -57.15 -0.44
CA SER A 371 -19.98 -58.08 0.13
C SER A 371 -20.06 -57.93 1.65
N GLY A 372 -21.20 -58.07 2.23
CA GLY A 372 -21.40 -58.12 3.67
C GLY A 372 -21.86 -59.48 4.16
N GLY A 373 -21.35 -59.88 5.32
CA GLY A 373 -21.76 -61.08 5.98
C GLY A 373 -23.20 -61.03 6.47
N PRO A 374 -23.82 -62.14 6.83
CA PRO A 374 -25.25 -62.22 7.24
C PRO A 374 -25.52 -61.38 8.54
N TYR A 375 -24.50 -61.02 9.28
CA TYR A 375 -24.59 -60.31 10.56
C TYR A 375 -24.20 -58.86 10.51
N TRP A 376 -24.00 -58.25 9.35
CA TRP A 376 -23.65 -56.83 9.21
C TRP A 376 -24.71 -55.91 9.89
N GLY A 377 -25.96 -56.36 10.03
CA GLY A 377 -27.06 -55.60 10.67
C GLY A 377 -27.08 -55.65 12.20
N TYR A 378 -26.25 -56.50 12.84
CA TYR A 378 -26.08 -56.45 14.29
C TYR A 378 -25.20 -55.29 14.69
N VAL A 379 -25.77 -54.12 14.55
CA VAL A 379 -25.33 -52.97 15.34
C VAL A 379 -25.69 -53.31 16.79
N ARG A 380 -24.74 -53.88 17.53
CA ARG A 380 -24.92 -54.15 18.97
C ARG A 380 -25.41 -52.89 19.67
N ASP A 381 -26.25 -53.08 20.70
CA ASP A 381 -26.72 -52.01 21.59
C ASP A 381 -25.54 -51.07 21.95
N GLY A 382 -25.62 -49.78 21.47
CA GLY A 382 -24.61 -48.75 21.68
C GLY A 382 -23.77 -48.40 20.43
N TYR A 383 -23.77 -49.20 19.37
CA TYR A 383 -23.14 -48.85 18.09
C TYR A 383 -24.15 -48.14 17.19
N ARG A 384 -24.24 -46.85 17.36
CA ARG A 384 -24.96 -45.96 16.46
C ARG A 384 -23.99 -44.96 15.87
N PRO A 385 -23.77 -44.97 14.55
CA PRO A 385 -23.06 -43.89 13.92
C PRO A 385 -23.73 -42.58 14.29
N LEU A 386 -23.01 -41.68 14.90
CA LEU A 386 -23.54 -40.37 15.29
C LEU A 386 -24.17 -39.69 14.07
N GLY A 387 -25.49 -39.48 14.09
CA GLY A 387 -26.25 -38.76 13.07
C GLY A 387 -26.91 -39.59 11.96
N ILE A 388 -26.82 -40.92 11.95
CA ILE A 388 -27.56 -41.77 10.99
C ILE A 388 -28.87 -42.19 11.61
N ASN A 389 -29.99 -41.79 10.98
CA ASN A 389 -31.36 -42.08 11.39
C ASN A 389 -31.67 -43.58 11.32
N TYR A 390 -32.66 -44.07 12.06
CA TYR A 390 -33.01 -45.45 12.35
C TYR A 390 -33.31 -46.38 11.17
N ASP A 391 -33.28 -45.90 9.93
CA ASP A 391 -33.52 -46.70 8.71
C ASP A 391 -32.26 -47.16 8.01
N PHE A 392 -31.23 -47.54 8.78
CA PHE A 392 -29.97 -48.03 8.22
C PHE A 392 -30.20 -49.45 7.66
N THR A 393 -30.68 -49.53 6.43
CA THR A 393 -30.80 -50.80 5.72
C THR A 393 -29.47 -51.29 5.24
N GLY A 394 -29.36 -52.61 4.96
CA GLY A 394 -28.12 -53.17 4.35
C GLY A 394 -27.70 -52.46 3.08
N GLU A 395 -28.66 -52.01 2.34
CA GLU A 395 -28.39 -51.24 1.12
C GLU A 395 -27.72 -49.90 1.42
N THR A 396 -28.18 -49.19 2.45
CA THR A 396 -27.57 -47.90 2.85
C THR A 396 -26.15 -48.10 3.33
N TYR A 397 -25.89 -49.13 4.15
CA TYR A 397 -24.54 -49.46 4.63
C TYR A 397 -23.63 -49.87 3.47
N CYS A 398 -24.13 -50.71 2.56
CA CYS A 398 -23.42 -51.13 1.35
C CYS A 398 -23.04 -49.92 0.47
N ASN A 399 -24.00 -49.02 0.25
CA ASN A 399 -23.77 -47.82 -0.56
C ASN A 399 -22.72 -46.88 0.08
N LEU A 400 -22.77 -46.74 1.38
CA LEU A 400 -21.83 -45.94 2.14
C LEU A 400 -20.42 -46.53 2.05
N LEU A 401 -20.23 -47.82 2.35
CA LEU A 401 -18.95 -48.48 2.22
C LEU A 401 -18.45 -48.45 0.77
N ALA A 402 -19.33 -48.62 -0.19
CA ALA A 402 -18.99 -48.56 -1.61
C ALA A 402 -18.44 -47.20 -2.02
N SER A 403 -18.96 -46.11 -1.42
CA SER A 403 -18.47 -44.75 -1.65
C SER A 403 -17.04 -44.48 -1.08
N CYS A 404 -16.60 -45.35 -0.18
CA CYS A 404 -15.26 -45.26 0.44
C CYS A 404 -14.16 -45.97 -0.39
N ILE A 405 -14.54 -46.66 -1.49
CA ILE A 405 -13.65 -47.48 -2.29
C ILE A 405 -13.26 -46.76 -3.57
N THR A 406 -11.98 -46.60 -3.80
CA THR A 406 -11.41 -46.08 -5.05
C THR A 406 -10.66 -47.21 -5.76
N LEU A 407 -10.94 -47.43 -7.05
CA LEU A 407 -10.30 -48.44 -7.88
C LEU A 407 -8.93 -47.96 -8.37
N LYS A 408 -7.98 -48.90 -8.47
CA LYS A 408 -6.64 -48.65 -9.03
C LYS A 408 -6.49 -49.12 -10.50
#